data_51bd0690aaef177bb6565a0f1f351c62
#
_entry.id   51bd0690aaef177bb6565a0f1f351c62
#
_cell.length_a   1.000
_cell.length_b   1.000
_cell.length_c   1.000
_cell.angle_alpha   90.00
_cell.angle_beta   90.00
_cell.angle_gamma   90.00
#
_symmetry.space_group_name_H-M   'P 1'
#
loop_
_entity.id
_entity.type
_entity.pdbx_description
1 polymer ?
#
loop_
_entity_poly.entity_id
_entity_poly.type
_entity_poly.pdbx_seq_one_letter_code
_entity_poly.pdbx_strand_id
1 'polypeptide(L)'
;MEELKLYEGRPADCTGRLEKEIRTYDLLDKLGIQFWRTDHGWMKADTMEDCHVIDACLNATVCKNLFLCNRQKTNFYLLMMPGDKPFKTKELSHQLGIARLSFASQIGRAHV
;
A
#
# COMPACT_ATOMS: atom_id res chain seq x y z
N MET A 1 -25.22 -7.61 -0.12
CA MET A 1 -23.85 -7.07 -0.16
C MET A 1 -23.13 -7.72 -1.33
N GLU A 2 -22.48 -6.92 -2.16
CA GLU A 2 -21.74 -7.47 -3.29
C GLU A 2 -20.48 -8.18 -2.81
N GLU A 3 -20.18 -9.31 -3.43
CA GLU A 3 -18.93 -10.00 -3.18
C GLU A 3 -17.80 -9.34 -3.96
N LEU A 4 -16.60 -9.40 -3.39
CA LEU A 4 -15.42 -8.97 -4.11
C LEU A 4 -15.12 -9.93 -5.24
N LYS A 5 -14.74 -9.39 -6.38
CA LYS A 5 -14.37 -10.18 -7.56
C LYS A 5 -12.90 -10.02 -7.86
N LEU A 6 -12.30 -11.05 -8.41
CA LEU A 6 -10.91 -11.05 -8.81
C LEU A 6 -10.81 -10.79 -10.31
N TYR A 7 -9.99 -9.82 -10.69
CA TYR A 7 -9.77 -9.45 -12.08
C TYR A 7 -8.29 -9.57 -12.42
N GLU A 8 -8.00 -9.99 -13.63
CA GLU A 8 -6.63 -10.01 -14.13
C GLU A 8 -6.35 -8.69 -14.86
N GLY A 9 -5.27 -8.02 -14.45
CA GLY A 9 -4.81 -6.81 -15.11
C GLY A 9 -5.67 -5.58 -14.82
N ARG A 10 -5.46 -4.56 -15.62
CA ARG A 10 -6.13 -3.27 -15.47
C ARG A 10 -7.57 -3.32 -15.98
N PRO A 11 -8.43 -2.40 -15.54
CA PRO A 11 -9.79 -2.31 -16.11
C PRO A 11 -9.73 -1.97 -17.60
N ALA A 12 -10.66 -2.52 -18.36
CA ALA A 12 -10.78 -2.19 -19.78
C ALA A 12 -11.12 -0.71 -19.99
N ASP A 13 -11.87 -0.13 -19.05
CA ASP A 13 -12.23 1.28 -19.06
C ASP A 13 -11.83 1.90 -17.73
N CYS A 14 -10.91 2.86 -17.76
CA CYS A 14 -10.42 3.55 -16.57
C CYS A 14 -11.12 4.88 -16.31
N THR A 15 -12.21 5.17 -17.01
CA THR A 15 -12.99 6.41 -16.80
C THR A 15 -13.47 6.49 -15.35
N GLY A 16 -13.24 7.62 -14.70
CA GLY A 16 -13.66 7.84 -13.32
C GLY A 16 -12.71 7.27 -12.28
N ARG A 17 -11.62 6.61 -12.69
CA ARG A 17 -10.63 6.08 -11.76
C ARG A 17 -9.63 7.16 -11.37
N LEU A 18 -9.02 6.99 -10.19
CA LEU A 18 -8.03 7.95 -9.69
C LEU A 18 -6.79 7.95 -10.59
N GLU A 19 -6.19 9.12 -10.76
CA GLU A 19 -4.99 9.25 -11.58
C GLU A 19 -3.84 8.38 -11.06
N LYS A 20 -3.65 8.32 -9.74
CA LYS A 20 -2.60 7.49 -9.15
C LYS A 20 -2.84 6.00 -9.39
N GLU A 21 -4.09 5.58 -9.44
CA GLU A 21 -4.44 4.20 -9.78
C GLU A 21 -4.05 3.89 -11.22
N ILE A 22 -4.40 4.78 -12.14
CA ILE A 22 -4.09 4.61 -13.57
C ILE A 22 -2.58 4.59 -13.79
N ARG A 23 -1.83 5.47 -13.13
CA ARG A 23 -0.37 5.49 -13.23
C ARG A 23 0.26 4.19 -12.75
N THR A 24 -0.32 3.58 -11.73
CA THR A 24 0.16 2.28 -11.23
C THR A 24 -0.03 1.20 -12.29
N TYR A 25 -1.20 1.18 -12.94
CA TYR A 25 -1.45 0.22 -14.02
C TYR A 25 -0.48 0.44 -15.19
N ASP A 26 -0.26 1.71 -15.57
CA ASP A 26 0.66 2.04 -16.65
C ASP A 26 2.07 1.54 -16.35
N LEU A 27 2.52 1.71 -15.11
CA LEU A 27 3.85 1.24 -14.70
C LEU A 27 3.96 -0.28 -14.76
N LEU A 28 2.96 -0.98 -14.23
CA LEU A 28 2.95 -2.44 -14.25
C LEU A 28 2.95 -2.99 -15.68
N ASP A 29 2.16 -2.38 -16.55
CA ASP A 29 2.13 -2.77 -17.96
C ASP A 29 3.47 -2.49 -18.64
N LYS A 30 4.08 -1.33 -18.38
CA LYS A 30 5.38 -0.97 -18.93
C LYS A 30 6.47 -1.95 -18.53
N LEU A 31 6.41 -2.44 -17.29
CA LEU A 31 7.37 -3.40 -16.76
C LEU A 31 7.05 -4.85 -17.17
N GLY A 32 5.93 -5.08 -17.83
CA GLY A 32 5.51 -6.42 -18.23
C GLY A 32 5.11 -7.31 -17.07
N ILE A 33 4.66 -6.74 -15.98
CA ILE A 33 4.28 -7.49 -14.78
C ILE A 33 2.81 -7.89 -14.86
N GLN A 34 2.55 -9.20 -14.78
CA GLN A 34 1.19 -9.70 -14.65
C GLN A 34 0.71 -9.44 -13.22
N PHE A 35 -0.51 -8.93 -13.07
CA PHE A 35 -1.07 -8.65 -11.75
C PHE A 35 -2.56 -8.92 -11.70
N TRP A 36 -3.05 -9.06 -10.48
CA TRP A 36 -4.46 -9.29 -10.20
C TRP A 36 -4.97 -8.13 -9.35
N ARG A 37 -6.24 -7.80 -9.50
CA ARG A 37 -6.85 -6.73 -8.70
C ARG A 37 -8.24 -7.13 -8.24
N THR A 38 -8.69 -6.46 -7.20
CA THR A 38 -10.09 -6.47 -6.81
C THR A 38 -10.51 -5.03 -6.55
N ASP A 39 -11.74 -4.73 -6.86
CA ASP A 39 -12.28 -3.39 -6.68
C ASP A 39 -13.17 -3.38 -5.45
N HIS A 40 -12.91 -2.46 -4.52
CA HIS A 40 -13.66 -2.37 -3.26
C HIS A 40 -14.18 -0.94 -3.03
N GLY A 41 -14.59 -0.25 -4.10
CA GLY A 41 -15.07 1.13 -4.03
C GLY A 41 -16.24 1.36 -3.09
N TRP A 42 -17.01 0.30 -2.81
CA TRP A 42 -18.12 0.33 -1.87
C TRP A 42 -17.70 0.03 -0.43
N MET A 43 -16.42 -0.28 -0.21
CA MET A 43 -15.85 -0.65 1.08
C MET A 43 -14.64 0.24 1.35
N LYS A 44 -14.55 0.82 2.54
CA LYS A 44 -13.46 1.75 2.86
C LYS A 44 -12.12 1.07 3.15
N ALA A 45 -12.15 -0.20 3.54
CA ALA A 45 -10.95 -0.95 3.92
C ALA A 45 -10.19 -0.30 5.08
N ASP A 46 -10.93 0.32 6.02
CA ASP A 46 -10.35 1.03 7.17
C ASP A 46 -10.00 0.11 8.32
N THR A 47 -10.59 -1.08 8.37
CA THR A 47 -10.41 -2.03 9.48
C THR A 47 -9.62 -3.23 9.01
N MET A 48 -9.03 -3.96 9.98
CA MET A 48 -8.35 -5.21 9.67
C MET A 48 -9.32 -6.26 9.13
N GLU A 49 -10.58 -6.24 9.59
CA GLU A 49 -11.60 -7.14 9.07
C GLU A 49 -11.84 -6.91 7.58
N ASP A 50 -11.97 -5.64 7.17
CA ASP A 50 -12.10 -5.28 5.75
C ASP A 50 -10.90 -5.74 4.95
N CYS A 51 -9.69 -5.55 5.48
CA CYS A 51 -8.46 -5.98 4.82
C CYS A 51 -8.42 -7.50 4.68
N HIS A 52 -8.91 -8.25 5.67
CA HIS A 52 -8.94 -9.71 5.59
C HIS A 52 -9.87 -10.22 4.48
N VAL A 53 -10.97 -9.52 4.22
CA VAL A 53 -11.86 -9.86 3.11
C VAL A 53 -11.14 -9.67 1.78
N ILE A 54 -10.40 -8.59 1.65
CA ILE A 54 -9.60 -8.31 0.44
C ILE A 54 -8.48 -9.33 0.30
N ASP A 55 -7.78 -9.65 1.39
CA ASP A 55 -6.72 -10.67 1.41
C ASP A 55 -7.23 -12.01 0.91
N ALA A 56 -8.41 -12.41 1.37
CA ALA A 56 -9.00 -13.68 0.96
C ALA A 56 -9.33 -13.69 -0.53
N CYS A 57 -9.84 -12.58 -1.05
CA CYS A 57 -10.15 -12.46 -2.48
C CYS A 57 -8.89 -12.58 -3.34
N LEU A 58 -7.82 -11.90 -2.94
CA LEU A 58 -6.57 -11.87 -3.68
C LEU A 58 -5.65 -13.07 -3.37
N ASN A 59 -5.98 -13.85 -2.36
CA ASN A 59 -5.12 -14.91 -1.83
C ASN A 59 -3.72 -14.37 -1.51
N ALA A 60 -3.69 -13.24 -0.83
CA ALA A 60 -2.47 -12.52 -0.49
C ALA A 60 -2.66 -11.77 0.82
N THR A 61 -1.58 -11.33 1.43
CA THR A 61 -1.64 -10.53 2.65
C THR A 61 -1.46 -9.07 2.30
N VAL A 62 -2.42 -8.22 2.72
CA VAL A 62 -2.33 -6.79 2.49
C VAL A 62 -1.18 -6.22 3.33
N CYS A 63 -0.34 -5.44 2.68
CA CYS A 63 0.76 -4.73 3.33
C CYS A 63 0.32 -3.34 3.76
N LYS A 64 0.89 -2.85 4.85
CA LYS A 64 0.85 -1.43 5.15
C LYS A 64 2.15 -0.79 4.70
N ASN A 65 2.04 0.43 4.22
CA ASN A 65 3.17 1.21 3.72
C ASN A 65 3.46 2.33 4.71
N LEU A 66 4.70 2.36 5.22
CA LEU A 66 5.09 3.32 6.23
C LEU A 66 6.19 4.19 5.66
N PHE A 67 5.93 5.49 5.52
CA PHE A 67 6.89 6.45 4.99
C PHE A 67 7.58 7.15 6.15
N LEU A 68 8.88 6.95 6.25
CA LEU A 68 9.67 7.35 7.40
C LEU A 68 10.80 8.26 6.97
N CYS A 69 11.32 9.05 7.90
CA CYS A 69 12.46 9.92 7.63
C CYS A 69 13.32 10.07 8.88
N ASN A 70 14.57 10.49 8.65
CA ASN A 70 15.44 10.88 9.73
C ASN A 70 15.02 12.24 10.29
N ARG A 71 15.65 12.64 11.41
CA ARG A 71 15.32 13.91 12.09
C ARG A 71 15.51 15.12 11.18
N GLN A 72 16.55 15.09 10.35
CA GLN A 72 16.90 16.19 9.44
C GLN A 72 16.02 16.24 8.20
N LYS A 73 15.21 15.21 7.97
CA LYS A 73 14.37 15.07 6.78
C LYS A 73 15.18 15.10 5.48
N THR A 74 16.37 14.48 5.53
CA THR A 74 17.24 14.37 4.36
C THR A 74 17.25 12.96 3.79
N ASN A 75 16.96 11.95 4.61
CA ASN A 75 16.88 10.56 4.19
C ASN A 75 15.48 10.02 4.44
N PHE A 76 14.91 9.38 3.43
CA PHE A 76 13.56 8.85 3.50
C PHE A 76 13.58 7.34 3.27
N TYR A 77 12.65 6.65 3.92
CA TYR A 77 12.56 5.19 3.85
C TYR A 77 11.11 4.80 3.65
N LEU A 78 10.87 3.83 2.78
CA LEU A 78 9.56 3.22 2.62
C LEU A 78 9.65 1.80 3.16
N LEU A 79 8.89 1.52 4.23
CA LEU A 79 8.81 0.18 4.79
C LEU A 79 7.47 -0.43 4.42
N MET A 80 7.51 -1.59 3.79
CA MET A 80 6.31 -2.38 3.50
C MET A 80 6.34 -3.59 4.41
N MET A 81 5.23 -3.81 5.14
CA MET A 81 5.15 -4.91 6.10
C MET A 81 3.70 -5.40 6.19
N PRO A 82 3.47 -6.62 6.72
CA PRO A 82 2.10 -7.12 6.89
C PRO A 82 1.25 -6.15 7.70
N GLY A 83 0.01 -5.94 7.26
CA GLY A 83 -0.85 -4.92 7.85
C GLY A 83 -1.16 -5.14 9.32
N ASP A 84 -1.20 -6.39 9.78
CA ASP A 84 -1.51 -6.75 11.16
C ASP A 84 -0.29 -6.87 12.07
N LYS A 85 0.91 -6.68 11.52
CA LYS A 85 2.14 -6.77 12.32
C LYS A 85 2.42 -5.45 13.03
N PRO A 86 2.65 -5.45 14.35
CA PRO A 86 3.00 -4.23 15.07
C PRO A 86 4.29 -3.62 14.56
N PHE A 87 4.36 -2.31 14.54
CA PHE A 87 5.54 -1.58 14.10
C PHE A 87 5.98 -0.58 15.16
N LYS A 88 7.29 -0.53 15.41
CA LYS A 88 7.90 0.46 16.30
C LYS A 88 9.12 1.06 15.61
N THR A 89 9.14 2.40 15.53
CA THR A 89 10.26 3.10 14.89
C THR A 89 11.59 2.81 15.58
N LYS A 90 11.56 2.63 16.89
CA LYS A 90 12.77 2.32 17.67
C LYS A 90 13.42 1.02 17.22
N GLU A 91 12.61 -0.02 17.00
CA GLU A 91 13.12 -1.32 16.59
C GLU A 91 13.73 -1.27 15.19
N LEU A 92 13.05 -0.63 14.25
CA LEU A 92 13.57 -0.50 12.88
C LEU A 92 14.85 0.30 12.87
N SER A 93 14.88 1.43 13.57
CA SER A 93 16.08 2.28 13.64
C SER A 93 17.27 1.52 14.19
N HIS A 94 17.06 0.71 15.22
CA HIS A 94 18.11 -0.12 15.80
C HIS A 94 18.61 -1.16 14.79
N GLN A 95 17.72 -1.81 14.08
CA GLN A 95 18.09 -2.81 13.07
C GLN A 95 18.91 -2.20 11.93
N LEU A 96 18.60 -0.98 11.54
CA LEU A 96 19.32 -0.28 10.48
C LEU A 96 20.62 0.37 10.96
N GLY A 97 20.85 0.43 12.28
CA GLY A 97 22.03 1.06 12.85
C GLY A 97 22.05 2.57 12.68
N ILE A 98 20.90 3.22 12.68
CA ILE A 98 20.76 4.65 12.47
C ILE A 98 20.02 5.30 13.63
N ALA A 99 20.05 6.65 13.69
CA ALA A 99 19.30 7.40 14.68
C ALA A 99 17.80 7.16 14.49
N ARG A 100 17.01 7.40 15.53
CA ARG A 100 15.59 7.11 15.54
C ARG A 100 14.85 7.79 14.39
N LEU A 101 14.11 7.00 13.64
CA LEU A 101 13.26 7.50 12.56
C LEU A 101 11.93 8.00 13.11
N SER A 102 11.29 8.88 12.36
CA SER A 102 9.93 9.34 12.61
C SER A 102 9.12 9.22 11.33
N PHE A 103 7.80 9.30 11.46
CA PHE A 103 6.96 9.31 10.27
C PHE A 103 7.16 10.60 9.50
N ALA A 104 7.23 10.48 8.17
CA ALA A 104 7.34 11.63 7.30
C ALA A 104 6.05 12.46 7.35
N SER A 105 6.09 13.65 6.72
CA SER A 105 4.96 14.55 6.73
C SER A 105 3.67 13.89 6.24
N GLN A 106 2.54 14.47 6.61
CA GLN A 106 1.22 14.00 6.22
C GLN A 106 1.10 13.88 4.69
N ILE A 107 1.68 14.83 3.97
CA ILE A 107 1.64 14.83 2.50
C ILE A 107 2.38 13.63 1.94
N GLY A 108 3.59 13.35 2.43
CA GLY A 108 4.37 12.19 2.01
C GLY A 108 3.65 10.88 2.29
N ARG A 109 3.00 10.78 3.44
CA ARG A 109 2.26 9.57 3.83
C ARG A 109 1.07 9.31 2.92
N ALA A 110 0.42 10.35 2.43
CA ALA A 110 -0.75 10.23 1.58
C ALA A 110 -0.43 9.63 0.21
N HIS A 111 0.83 9.63 -0.20
CA HIS A 111 1.26 9.12 -1.50
C HIS A 111 1.82 7.71 -1.43
N VAL A 112 1.77 7.11 -0.27
CA VAL A 112 2.34 5.77 -0.02
C VAL A 112 1.25 4.67 0.16
#